data_61dbcf544a3dee7e837a61575b2d528b
#
_entry.id   61dbcf544a3dee7e837a61575b2d528b
#
_cell.length_a   1.000
_cell.length_b   1.000
_cell.length_c   1.000
_cell.angle_alpha   90.00
_cell.angle_beta   90.00
_cell.angle_gamma   90.00
#
_symmetry.space_group_name_H-M   'P 1'
#
loop_
_entity.id
_entity.type
_entity.pdbx_description
1 polymer ?
#
loop_
_entity_poly.entity_id
_entity_poly.type
_entity_poly.pdbx_seq_one_letter_code
_entity_poly.pdbx_strand_id
1 'polypeptide(L)'
;MYMVEKSGKLLCRIVLIMLLFVLCFCASCGHKEARYALDMAEKRMWDEPDSALKVLESIVMPEDLEGKELADYALLLTQAQYRSNIVATSDSLINIAVGYYQDKDVEKRTASLLYKGGVLKDMGKDEEAMLVYKEAESYIPRIKDNRIVTLIYMGLGYLNQKNRNYALSIDYFKKSVAVNIVPKQVLSWKVSSIMNLANISYYWGNRDDADLYYSQLLDMVPLVDS
;
A
#
# COMPACT_ATOMS: atom_id res chain seq x y z
N MET A 1 14.63 57.86 -31.45
CA MET A 1 13.80 56.67 -31.70
C MET A 1 14.51 55.36 -31.37
N TYR A 2 15.78 55.17 -31.74
CA TYR A 2 16.54 53.91 -31.54
C TYR A 2 16.86 53.57 -30.03
N MET A 3 17.03 54.56 -29.18
CA MET A 3 17.30 54.32 -27.74
C MET A 3 16.08 53.85 -26.95
N VAL A 4 14.88 54.27 -27.29
CA VAL A 4 13.64 53.87 -26.60
C VAL A 4 13.29 52.40 -26.92
N GLU A 5 13.53 51.96 -28.13
CA GLU A 5 13.28 50.56 -28.57
C GLU A 5 14.24 49.58 -27.86
N LYS A 6 15.51 49.96 -27.68
CA LYS A 6 16.52 49.15 -27.00
C LYS A 6 16.24 49.02 -25.51
N SER A 7 15.72 50.07 -24.89
CA SER A 7 15.28 50.06 -23.46
C SER A 7 14.06 49.18 -23.23
N GLY A 8 13.08 49.18 -24.16
CA GLY A 8 11.90 48.30 -24.06
C GLY A 8 12.25 46.83 -24.20
N LYS A 9 13.15 46.47 -25.12
CA LYS A 9 13.64 45.09 -25.27
C LYS A 9 14.42 44.60 -24.03
N LEU A 10 15.19 45.49 -23.40
CA LEU A 10 15.91 45.15 -22.17
C LEU A 10 14.94 44.93 -20.99
N LEU A 11 13.93 45.79 -20.85
CA LEU A 11 12.90 45.69 -19.81
C LEU A 11 12.11 44.37 -19.97
N CYS A 12 11.72 44.05 -21.19
CA CYS A 12 10.99 42.79 -21.48
C CYS A 12 11.82 41.54 -21.13
N ARG A 13 13.15 41.57 -21.38
CA ARG A 13 14.06 40.49 -20.99
C ARG A 13 14.18 40.35 -19.47
N ILE A 14 14.28 41.47 -18.76
CA ILE A 14 14.35 41.46 -17.29
C ILE A 14 13.06 40.92 -16.68
N VAL A 15 11.90 41.34 -17.19
CA VAL A 15 10.60 40.83 -16.74
C VAL A 15 10.48 39.34 -17.02
N LEU A 16 10.92 38.85 -18.17
CA LEU A 16 10.91 37.44 -18.52
C LEU A 16 11.82 36.62 -17.59
N ILE A 17 13.01 37.13 -17.27
CA ILE A 17 13.95 36.48 -16.33
C ILE A 17 13.36 36.45 -14.92
N MET A 18 12.73 37.52 -14.45
CA MET A 18 12.05 37.57 -13.17
C MET A 18 10.88 36.59 -13.10
N LEU A 19 10.08 36.47 -14.16
CA LEU A 19 8.99 35.49 -14.27
C LEU A 19 9.51 34.05 -14.21
N LEU A 20 10.58 33.75 -14.93
CA LEU A 20 11.25 32.42 -14.87
C LEU A 20 11.81 32.13 -13.46
N PHE A 21 12.37 33.13 -12.79
CA PHE A 21 12.84 32.98 -11.41
C PHE A 21 11.70 32.69 -10.43
N VAL A 22 10.57 33.37 -10.54
CA VAL A 22 9.38 33.15 -9.71
C VAL A 22 8.81 31.74 -9.96
N LEU A 23 8.73 31.29 -11.22
CA LEU A 23 8.28 29.94 -11.58
C LEU A 23 9.20 28.86 -10.99
N CYS A 24 10.53 29.05 -11.06
CA CYS A 24 11.48 28.11 -10.45
C CYS A 24 11.38 28.08 -8.91
N PHE A 25 11.10 29.21 -8.26
CA PHE A 25 10.93 29.26 -6.80
C PHE A 25 9.63 28.55 -6.38
N CYS A 26 8.54 28.72 -7.09
CA CYS A 26 7.27 28.03 -6.81
C CYS A 26 7.40 26.51 -6.98
N ALA A 27 8.04 26.04 -8.04
CA ALA A 27 8.29 24.62 -8.27
C ALA A 27 9.16 23.99 -7.16
N SER A 28 10.22 24.69 -6.72
CA SER A 28 11.10 24.19 -5.65
C SER A 28 10.40 24.12 -4.28
N CYS A 29 9.42 24.97 -4.02
CA CYS A 29 8.65 24.95 -2.77
C CYS A 29 7.68 23.76 -2.76
N GLY A 30 6.97 23.50 -3.85
CA GLY A 30 6.01 22.39 -3.98
C GLY A 30 6.65 21.01 -3.78
N HIS A 31 7.85 20.79 -4.32
CA HIS A 31 8.56 19.51 -4.11
C HIS A 31 8.97 19.26 -2.64
N LYS A 32 9.32 20.30 -1.89
CA LYS A 32 9.65 20.16 -0.45
C LYS A 32 8.42 19.82 0.38
N GLU A 33 7.30 20.46 0.08
CA GLU A 33 6.02 20.20 0.75
C GLU A 33 5.50 18.78 0.45
N ALA A 34 5.57 18.35 -0.82
CA ALA A 34 5.19 17.01 -1.21
C ALA A 34 6.07 15.95 -0.51
N ARG A 35 7.38 16.13 -0.47
CA ARG A 35 8.30 15.22 0.24
C ARG A 35 7.99 15.14 1.73
N TYR A 36 7.72 16.27 2.38
CA TYR A 36 7.32 16.30 3.78
C TYR A 36 5.99 15.54 4.00
N ALA A 37 5.01 15.72 3.11
CA ALA A 37 3.75 15.01 3.16
C ALA A 37 3.93 13.49 2.98
N LEU A 38 4.78 13.05 2.05
CA LEU A 38 5.11 11.64 1.85
C LEU A 38 5.75 11.03 3.11
N ASP A 39 6.74 11.70 3.70
CA ASP A 39 7.40 11.26 4.94
C ASP A 39 6.41 11.17 6.12
N MET A 40 5.50 12.13 6.23
CA MET A 40 4.46 12.14 7.27
C MET A 40 3.44 11.03 7.07
N ALA A 41 3.02 10.77 5.84
CA ALA A 41 2.11 9.70 5.51
C ALA A 41 2.73 8.33 5.79
N GLU A 42 3.99 8.11 5.40
CA GLU A 42 4.72 6.86 5.65
C GLU A 42 4.80 6.55 7.16
N LYS A 43 5.09 7.55 8.00
CA LYS A 43 5.16 7.41 9.47
C LYS A 43 3.81 7.03 10.10
N ARG A 44 2.71 7.55 9.57
CA ARG A 44 1.35 7.31 10.10
C ARG A 44 0.68 6.08 9.51
N MET A 45 1.20 5.58 8.41
CA MET A 45 0.55 4.57 7.56
C MET A 45 0.00 3.36 8.31
N TRP A 46 0.75 2.89 9.30
CA TRP A 46 0.36 1.67 10.02
C TRP A 46 -0.59 1.93 11.21
N ASP A 47 -0.47 3.07 11.84
CA ASP A 47 -1.24 3.42 13.05
C ASP A 47 -2.52 4.19 12.73
N GLU A 48 -2.44 5.10 11.77
CA GLU A 48 -3.50 6.03 11.41
C GLU A 48 -3.67 6.13 9.88
N PRO A 49 -4.11 5.05 9.18
CA PRO A 49 -4.17 5.03 7.72
C PRO A 49 -5.07 6.13 7.13
N ASP A 50 -6.20 6.46 7.79
CA ASP A 50 -7.08 7.54 7.36
C ASP A 50 -6.42 8.92 7.47
N SER A 51 -5.56 9.12 8.48
CA SER A 51 -4.76 10.32 8.63
C SER A 51 -3.67 10.40 7.56
N ALA A 52 -3.00 9.27 7.26
CA ALA A 52 -2.04 9.16 6.17
C ALA A 52 -2.69 9.47 4.81
N LEU A 53 -3.90 8.94 4.57
CA LEU A 53 -4.66 9.21 3.35
C LEU A 53 -4.95 10.70 3.17
N LYS A 54 -5.45 11.39 4.20
CA LYS A 54 -5.72 12.84 4.16
C LYS A 54 -4.46 13.65 3.86
N VAL A 55 -3.31 13.25 4.42
CA VAL A 55 -2.03 13.91 4.15
C VAL A 55 -1.63 13.74 2.68
N LEU A 56 -1.80 12.54 2.12
CA LEU A 56 -1.48 12.28 0.70
C LEU A 56 -2.43 13.03 -0.24
N GLU A 57 -3.70 13.08 0.07
CA GLU A 57 -4.72 13.83 -0.70
C GLU A 57 -4.52 15.36 -0.62
N SER A 58 -3.77 15.85 0.36
CA SER A 58 -3.44 17.28 0.47
C SER A 58 -2.29 17.71 -0.45
N ILE A 59 -1.60 16.78 -1.10
CA ILE A 59 -0.54 17.10 -2.06
C ILE A 59 -1.15 17.80 -3.27
N VAL A 60 -0.76 19.07 -3.45
CA VAL A 60 -1.19 19.87 -4.58
C VAL A 60 -0.39 19.44 -5.82
N MET A 61 -1.07 19.20 -6.95
CA MET A 61 -0.47 18.83 -8.24
C MET A 61 0.38 17.54 -8.15
N PRO A 62 -0.18 16.41 -7.72
CA PRO A 62 0.55 15.14 -7.65
C PRO A 62 1.04 14.67 -9.03
N GLU A 63 0.46 15.19 -10.11
CA GLU A 63 0.89 14.99 -11.50
C GLU A 63 2.28 15.58 -11.82
N ASP A 64 2.75 16.55 -11.02
CA ASP A 64 4.07 17.15 -11.17
C ASP A 64 5.17 16.35 -10.45
N LEU A 65 4.79 15.33 -9.66
CA LEU A 65 5.75 14.44 -9.03
C LEU A 65 6.46 13.56 -10.06
N GLU A 66 7.76 13.34 -9.87
CA GLU A 66 8.57 12.53 -10.78
C GLU A 66 9.42 11.50 -10.04
N GLY A 67 9.85 10.49 -10.78
CA GLY A 67 10.84 9.51 -10.32
C GLY A 67 10.45 8.84 -9.01
N LYS A 68 11.29 8.98 -7.98
CA LYS A 68 11.08 8.37 -6.67
C LYS A 68 9.87 8.95 -5.93
N GLU A 69 9.65 10.26 -6.01
CA GLU A 69 8.55 10.92 -5.30
C GLU A 69 7.19 10.46 -5.84
N LEU A 70 7.06 10.34 -7.17
CA LEU A 70 5.86 9.81 -7.81
C LEU A 70 5.63 8.33 -7.43
N ALA A 71 6.70 7.53 -7.39
CA ALA A 71 6.60 6.12 -7.01
C ALA A 71 6.23 5.94 -5.53
N ASP A 72 6.82 6.76 -4.63
CA ASP A 72 6.44 6.79 -3.22
C ASP A 72 4.98 7.21 -3.03
N TYR A 73 4.55 8.26 -3.73
CA TYR A 73 3.15 8.71 -3.71
C TYR A 73 2.20 7.60 -4.17
N ALA A 74 2.50 6.97 -5.29
CA ALA A 74 1.68 5.89 -5.84
C ALA A 74 1.56 4.70 -4.87
N LEU A 75 2.67 4.30 -4.25
CA LEU A 75 2.68 3.22 -3.26
C LEU A 75 1.89 3.61 -2.01
N LEU A 76 2.22 4.75 -1.41
CA LEU A 76 1.63 5.18 -0.15
C LEU A 76 0.13 5.49 -0.28
N LEU A 77 -0.29 6.13 -1.38
CA LEU A 77 -1.72 6.41 -1.61
C LEU A 77 -2.50 5.11 -1.78
N THR A 78 -2.01 4.16 -2.60
CA THR A 78 -2.66 2.86 -2.75
C THR A 78 -2.70 2.09 -1.43
N GLN A 79 -1.62 2.12 -0.65
CA GLN A 79 -1.57 1.52 0.68
C GLN A 79 -2.60 2.14 1.63
N ALA A 80 -2.68 3.47 1.70
CA ALA A 80 -3.63 4.19 2.55
C ALA A 80 -5.08 3.85 2.16
N GLN A 81 -5.41 3.89 0.87
CA GLN A 81 -6.73 3.51 0.36
C GLN A 81 -7.09 2.07 0.73
N TYR A 82 -6.17 1.12 0.50
CA TYR A 82 -6.39 -0.29 0.85
C TYR A 82 -6.66 -0.47 2.35
N ARG A 83 -5.91 0.22 3.21
CA ARG A 83 -6.05 0.13 4.67
C ARG A 83 -7.28 0.87 5.21
N SER A 84 -7.76 1.88 4.49
CA SER A 84 -9.02 2.60 4.78
C SER A 84 -10.24 1.93 4.12
N ASN A 85 -10.09 0.72 3.59
CA ASN A 85 -11.15 -0.05 2.93
C ASN A 85 -11.80 0.66 1.73
N ILE A 86 -11.04 1.48 1.02
CA ILE A 86 -11.48 2.10 -0.23
C ILE A 86 -11.26 1.11 -1.36
N VAL A 87 -12.35 0.76 -2.04
CA VAL A 87 -12.32 -0.20 -3.15
C VAL A 87 -11.66 0.43 -4.38
N ALA A 88 -10.59 -0.20 -4.86
CA ALA A 88 -9.88 0.27 -6.03
C ALA A 88 -10.61 -0.10 -7.33
N THR A 89 -10.63 0.84 -8.29
CA THR A 89 -11.25 0.66 -9.62
C THR A 89 -10.23 0.62 -10.75
N SER A 90 -8.96 0.91 -10.49
CA SER A 90 -7.86 0.91 -11.46
C SER A 90 -6.54 0.59 -10.80
N ASP A 91 -5.68 -0.13 -11.50
CA ASP A 91 -4.31 -0.45 -11.07
C ASP A 91 -3.25 0.51 -11.66
N SER A 92 -3.67 1.55 -12.39
CA SER A 92 -2.75 2.47 -13.07
C SER A 92 -1.77 3.13 -12.10
N LEU A 93 -2.26 3.58 -10.94
CA LEU A 93 -1.43 4.26 -9.95
C LEU A 93 -0.37 3.32 -9.36
N ILE A 94 -0.76 2.15 -8.85
CA ILE A 94 0.18 1.23 -8.24
C ILE A 94 1.21 0.66 -9.23
N ASN A 95 0.86 0.59 -10.52
CA ASN A 95 1.79 0.16 -11.56
C ASN A 95 3.01 1.08 -11.69
N ILE A 96 2.88 2.38 -11.35
CA ILE A 96 4.00 3.32 -11.28
C ILE A 96 5.02 2.86 -10.25
N ALA A 97 4.57 2.53 -9.04
CA ALA A 97 5.44 2.04 -7.98
C ALA A 97 6.06 0.67 -8.31
N VAL A 98 5.24 -0.25 -8.85
CA VAL A 98 5.70 -1.56 -9.29
C VAL A 98 6.82 -1.45 -10.33
N GLY A 99 6.67 -0.57 -11.33
CA GLY A 99 7.70 -0.35 -12.35
C GLY A 99 8.95 0.32 -11.78
N TYR A 100 8.79 1.32 -10.94
CA TYR A 100 9.93 2.07 -10.39
C TYR A 100 10.80 1.24 -9.45
N TYR A 101 10.19 0.42 -8.55
CA TYR A 101 10.92 -0.34 -7.53
C TYR A 101 11.41 -1.71 -8.00
N GLN A 102 11.22 -2.08 -9.26
CA GLN A 102 11.55 -3.40 -9.78
C GLN A 102 12.93 -3.92 -9.35
N ASP A 103 13.97 -3.11 -9.52
CA ASP A 103 15.37 -3.48 -9.24
C ASP A 103 16.05 -2.52 -8.24
N LYS A 104 15.28 -1.67 -7.52
CA LYS A 104 15.83 -0.60 -6.69
C LYS A 104 15.70 -0.86 -5.19
N ASP A 105 14.55 -1.35 -4.75
CA ASP A 105 14.22 -1.51 -3.35
C ASP A 105 13.31 -2.73 -3.17
N VAL A 106 13.82 -3.79 -2.58
CA VAL A 106 13.10 -5.05 -2.41
C VAL A 106 11.90 -4.93 -1.46
N GLU A 107 12.01 -4.12 -0.40
CA GLU A 107 10.91 -3.89 0.53
C GLU A 107 9.77 -3.16 -0.16
N LYS A 108 10.06 -2.04 -0.84
CA LYS A 108 9.05 -1.27 -1.58
C LYS A 108 8.53 -2.02 -2.80
N ARG A 109 9.36 -2.82 -3.47
CA ARG A 109 8.91 -3.74 -4.54
C ARG A 109 7.86 -4.71 -4.02
N THR A 110 8.16 -5.39 -2.91
CA THR A 110 7.25 -6.37 -2.33
C THR A 110 5.95 -5.72 -1.84
N ALA A 111 6.04 -4.55 -1.20
CA ALA A 111 4.86 -3.77 -0.81
C ALA A 111 4.03 -3.35 -2.03
N SER A 112 4.66 -2.89 -3.10
CA SER A 112 3.95 -2.51 -4.34
C SER A 112 3.21 -3.69 -4.96
N LEU A 113 3.82 -4.88 -4.99
CA LEU A 113 3.17 -6.10 -5.45
C LEU A 113 2.01 -6.54 -4.54
N LEU A 114 2.19 -6.48 -3.21
CA LEU A 114 1.13 -6.74 -2.25
C LEU A 114 -0.10 -5.88 -2.55
N TYR A 115 0.07 -4.56 -2.63
CA TYR A 115 -1.07 -3.65 -2.86
C TYR A 115 -1.62 -3.75 -4.28
N LYS A 116 -0.80 -4.04 -5.29
CA LYS A 116 -1.30 -4.37 -6.63
C LYS A 116 -2.19 -5.61 -6.62
N GLY A 117 -1.79 -6.66 -5.89
CA GLY A 117 -2.63 -7.84 -5.70
C GLY A 117 -3.98 -7.51 -5.06
N GLY A 118 -3.99 -6.61 -4.04
CA GLY A 118 -5.21 -6.10 -3.42
C GLY A 118 -6.11 -5.36 -4.41
N VAL A 119 -5.54 -4.44 -5.18
CA VAL A 119 -6.25 -3.67 -6.22
C VAL A 119 -6.86 -4.60 -7.28
N LEU A 120 -6.10 -5.56 -7.79
CA LEU A 120 -6.59 -6.51 -8.80
C LEU A 120 -7.74 -7.38 -8.24
N LYS A 121 -7.63 -7.82 -6.99
CA LYS A 121 -8.71 -8.53 -6.29
C LYS A 121 -9.98 -7.67 -6.19
N ASP A 122 -9.86 -6.39 -5.84
CA ASP A 122 -10.99 -5.47 -5.76
C ASP A 122 -11.64 -5.24 -7.13
N MET A 123 -10.85 -5.25 -8.20
CA MET A 123 -11.31 -5.19 -9.59
C MET A 123 -11.92 -6.52 -10.08
N GLY A 124 -11.93 -7.58 -9.28
CA GLY A 124 -12.41 -8.92 -9.66
C GLY A 124 -11.47 -9.70 -10.58
N LYS A 125 -10.22 -9.27 -10.73
CA LYS A 125 -9.19 -9.92 -11.55
C LYS A 125 -8.40 -10.94 -10.72
N ASP A 126 -9.09 -11.96 -10.22
CA ASP A 126 -8.56 -12.90 -9.22
C ASP A 126 -7.34 -13.70 -9.73
N GLU A 127 -7.30 -14.07 -11.01
CA GLU A 127 -6.16 -14.80 -11.59
C GLU A 127 -4.91 -13.93 -11.64
N GLU A 128 -5.04 -12.67 -12.10
CA GLU A 128 -3.95 -11.71 -12.11
C GLU A 128 -3.48 -11.40 -10.68
N ALA A 129 -4.41 -11.20 -9.74
CA ALA A 129 -4.11 -10.98 -8.34
C ALA A 129 -3.32 -12.15 -7.73
N MET A 130 -3.71 -13.41 -8.03
CA MET A 130 -2.98 -14.60 -7.59
C MET A 130 -1.53 -14.62 -8.07
N LEU A 131 -1.29 -14.31 -9.35
CA LEU A 131 0.06 -14.25 -9.91
C LEU A 131 0.90 -13.17 -9.23
N VAL A 132 0.34 -11.99 -9.01
CA VAL A 132 1.04 -10.87 -8.37
C VAL A 132 1.33 -11.17 -6.90
N TYR A 133 0.41 -11.77 -6.15
CA TYR A 133 0.69 -12.21 -4.77
C TYR A 133 1.74 -13.32 -4.71
N LYS A 134 1.75 -14.25 -5.66
CA LYS A 134 2.79 -15.29 -5.75
C LYS A 134 4.17 -14.69 -6.07
N GLU A 135 4.22 -13.67 -6.92
CA GLU A 135 5.45 -12.90 -7.13
C GLU A 135 5.89 -12.23 -5.83
N ALA A 136 4.99 -11.55 -5.11
CA ALA A 136 5.28 -10.93 -3.82
C ALA A 136 5.79 -11.97 -2.79
N GLU A 137 5.17 -13.16 -2.72
CA GLU A 137 5.59 -14.26 -1.85
C GLU A 137 7.05 -14.68 -2.10
N SER A 138 7.51 -14.66 -3.35
CA SER A 138 8.89 -15.03 -3.70
C SER A 138 9.95 -14.11 -3.10
N TYR A 139 9.57 -12.88 -2.73
CA TYR A 139 10.46 -11.90 -2.09
C TYR A 139 10.47 -12.00 -0.57
N ILE A 140 9.56 -12.74 0.08
CA ILE A 140 9.46 -12.86 1.55
C ILE A 140 10.80 -13.16 2.23
N PRO A 141 11.67 -14.06 1.74
CA PRO A 141 12.96 -14.32 2.39
C PRO A 141 13.93 -13.12 2.40
N ARG A 142 13.63 -12.08 1.65
CA ARG A 142 14.51 -10.92 1.44
C ARG A 142 14.02 -9.65 2.13
N ILE A 143 12.81 -9.67 2.73
CA ILE A 143 12.20 -8.53 3.41
C ILE A 143 12.15 -8.74 4.92
N LYS A 144 12.06 -7.63 5.68
CA LYS A 144 12.04 -7.62 7.14
C LYS A 144 10.68 -7.24 7.73
N ASP A 145 9.85 -6.55 6.94
CA ASP A 145 8.54 -6.11 7.43
C ASP A 145 7.54 -7.27 7.49
N ASN A 146 7.41 -7.85 8.68
CA ASN A 146 6.49 -8.95 8.94
C ASN A 146 5.02 -8.59 8.69
N ARG A 147 4.66 -7.30 8.69
CA ARG A 147 3.30 -6.84 8.34
C ARG A 147 2.99 -7.12 6.89
N ILE A 148 3.94 -6.81 6.00
CA ILE A 148 3.85 -7.12 4.56
C ILE A 148 3.73 -8.63 4.34
N VAL A 149 4.56 -9.43 5.03
CA VAL A 149 4.53 -10.90 4.97
C VAL A 149 3.14 -11.43 5.33
N THR A 150 2.59 -10.95 6.44
CA THR A 150 1.25 -11.37 6.91
C THR A 150 0.17 -11.07 5.87
N LEU A 151 0.16 -9.84 5.34
CA LEU A 151 -0.84 -9.43 4.36
C LEU A 151 -0.73 -10.21 3.04
N ILE A 152 0.49 -10.57 2.61
CA ILE A 152 0.68 -11.44 1.44
C ILE A 152 0.03 -12.82 1.68
N TYR A 153 0.30 -13.45 2.83
CA TYR A 153 -0.30 -14.74 3.16
C TYR A 153 -1.82 -14.66 3.30
N MET A 154 -2.33 -13.58 3.92
CA MET A 154 -3.79 -13.34 3.98
C MET A 154 -4.39 -13.21 2.57
N GLY A 155 -3.78 -12.42 1.69
CA GLY A 155 -4.23 -12.24 0.30
C GLY A 155 -4.31 -13.56 -0.45
N LEU A 156 -3.25 -14.40 -0.36
CA LEU A 156 -3.22 -15.74 -0.93
C LEU A 156 -4.27 -16.67 -0.30
N GLY A 157 -4.45 -16.58 1.02
CA GLY A 157 -5.49 -17.33 1.74
C GLY A 157 -6.88 -17.01 1.22
N TYR A 158 -7.23 -15.73 1.12
CA TYR A 158 -8.55 -15.28 0.62
C TYR A 158 -8.81 -15.68 -0.83
N LEU A 159 -7.84 -15.54 -1.74
CA LEU A 159 -8.01 -15.94 -3.13
C LEU A 159 -8.18 -17.46 -3.28
N ASN A 160 -7.42 -18.26 -2.52
CA ASN A 160 -7.59 -19.70 -2.51
C ASN A 160 -8.97 -20.12 -1.94
N GLN A 161 -9.45 -19.44 -0.90
CA GLN A 161 -10.79 -19.65 -0.36
C GLN A 161 -11.87 -19.35 -1.39
N LYS A 162 -11.79 -18.20 -2.06
CA LYS A 162 -12.71 -17.80 -3.13
C LYS A 162 -12.74 -18.81 -4.27
N ASN A 163 -11.58 -19.36 -4.63
CA ASN A 163 -11.42 -20.39 -5.66
C ASN A 163 -11.72 -21.82 -5.15
N ARG A 164 -12.23 -21.97 -3.92
CA ARG A 164 -12.54 -23.25 -3.28
C ARG A 164 -11.34 -24.19 -3.08
N ASN A 165 -10.12 -23.66 -3.14
CA ASN A 165 -8.88 -24.38 -2.83
C ASN A 165 -8.65 -24.37 -1.30
N TYR A 166 -9.56 -25.00 -0.55
CA TYR A 166 -9.61 -24.88 0.91
C TYR A 166 -8.33 -25.37 1.60
N ALA A 167 -7.70 -26.43 1.12
CA ALA A 167 -6.45 -26.93 1.68
C ALA A 167 -5.33 -25.87 1.61
N LEU A 168 -5.14 -25.23 0.45
CA LEU A 168 -4.17 -24.16 0.28
C LEU A 168 -4.55 -22.91 1.07
N SER A 169 -5.84 -22.57 1.13
CA SER A 169 -6.34 -21.47 1.93
C SER A 169 -5.99 -21.64 3.41
N ILE A 170 -6.24 -22.82 3.97
CA ILE A 170 -5.85 -23.16 5.36
C ILE A 170 -4.34 -23.02 5.57
N ASP A 171 -3.52 -23.54 4.65
CA ASP A 171 -2.06 -23.42 4.74
C ASP A 171 -1.61 -21.95 4.80
N TYR A 172 -2.14 -21.09 3.93
CA TYR A 172 -1.81 -19.68 3.91
C TYR A 172 -2.28 -18.93 5.15
N PHE A 173 -3.48 -19.18 5.65
CA PHE A 173 -3.93 -18.56 6.89
C PHE A 173 -3.12 -19.05 8.11
N LYS A 174 -2.71 -20.33 8.16
CA LYS A 174 -1.77 -20.84 9.17
C LYS A 174 -0.41 -20.11 9.10
N LYS A 175 0.14 -19.92 7.89
CA LYS A 175 1.36 -19.12 7.71
C LYS A 175 1.18 -17.70 8.19
N SER A 176 0.08 -17.04 7.87
CA SER A 176 -0.24 -15.69 8.34
C SER A 176 -0.26 -15.59 9.87
N VAL A 177 -0.92 -16.55 10.56
CA VAL A 177 -0.98 -16.61 12.03
C VAL A 177 0.38 -16.86 12.67
N ALA A 178 1.24 -17.63 12.00
CA ALA A 178 2.58 -17.99 12.50
C ALA A 178 3.61 -16.86 12.37
N VAL A 179 3.35 -15.83 11.57
CA VAL A 179 4.25 -14.67 11.45
C VAL A 179 4.33 -13.96 12.81
N ASN A 180 5.56 -13.80 13.31
CA ASN A 180 5.77 -13.08 14.56
C ASN A 180 5.67 -11.57 14.33
N ILE A 181 4.58 -10.97 14.78
CA ILE A 181 4.34 -9.54 14.68
C ILE A 181 3.99 -9.01 16.07
N VAL A 182 4.70 -7.97 16.47
CA VAL A 182 4.41 -7.19 17.67
C VAL A 182 4.07 -5.78 17.17
N PRO A 183 2.87 -5.36 17.10
CA PRO A 183 2.06 -4.75 18.14
C PRO A 183 0.54 -4.97 17.96
N LYS A 184 -0.27 -4.34 18.84
CA LYS A 184 -1.73 -4.44 18.99
C LYS A 184 -2.54 -4.35 17.66
N GLN A 185 -2.10 -3.58 16.69
CA GLN A 185 -2.79 -3.36 15.40
C GLN A 185 -2.85 -4.61 14.52
N VAL A 186 -1.92 -5.53 14.72
CA VAL A 186 -1.84 -6.79 13.98
C VAL A 186 -2.70 -7.88 14.61
N LEU A 187 -3.19 -7.65 15.81
CA LEU A 187 -4.12 -8.55 16.47
C LEU A 187 -5.38 -8.76 15.61
N SER A 188 -5.90 -7.70 14.98
CA SER A 188 -7.07 -7.80 14.09
C SER A 188 -6.83 -8.71 12.89
N TRP A 189 -5.62 -8.72 12.31
CA TRP A 189 -5.28 -9.60 11.19
C TRP A 189 -5.13 -11.04 11.63
N LYS A 190 -4.54 -11.25 12.81
CA LYS A 190 -4.45 -12.59 13.42
C LYS A 190 -5.83 -13.13 13.72
N VAL A 191 -6.70 -12.34 14.32
CA VAL A 191 -8.13 -12.66 14.56
C VAL A 191 -8.81 -13.00 13.24
N SER A 192 -8.65 -12.17 12.21
CA SER A 192 -9.23 -12.41 10.89
C SER A 192 -8.75 -13.73 10.28
N SER A 193 -7.45 -14.02 10.35
CA SER A 193 -6.89 -15.28 9.83
C SER A 193 -7.41 -16.50 10.58
N ILE A 194 -7.47 -16.45 11.92
CA ILE A 194 -8.02 -17.55 12.74
C ILE A 194 -9.52 -17.72 12.47
N MET A 195 -10.28 -16.63 12.31
CA MET A 195 -11.71 -16.71 11.94
C MET A 195 -11.91 -17.42 10.61
N ASN A 196 -11.08 -17.13 9.60
CA ASN A 196 -11.14 -17.83 8.32
C ASN A 196 -10.77 -19.31 8.46
N LEU A 197 -9.76 -19.65 9.28
CA LEU A 197 -9.42 -21.04 9.59
C LEU A 197 -10.61 -21.77 10.23
N ALA A 198 -11.26 -21.17 11.23
CA ALA A 198 -12.43 -21.72 11.89
C ALA A 198 -13.58 -21.96 10.90
N ASN A 199 -13.92 -20.94 10.11
CA ASN A 199 -15.02 -21.01 9.14
C ASN A 199 -14.76 -22.08 8.06
N ILE A 200 -13.56 -22.10 7.46
CA ILE A 200 -13.23 -23.09 6.43
C ILE A 200 -13.29 -24.50 7.01
N SER A 201 -12.70 -24.72 8.20
CA SER A 201 -12.72 -26.02 8.88
C SER A 201 -14.15 -26.49 9.17
N TYR A 202 -15.00 -25.58 9.65
CA TYR A 202 -16.42 -25.87 9.91
C TYR A 202 -17.17 -26.32 8.65
N TYR A 203 -17.07 -25.52 7.56
CA TYR A 203 -17.76 -25.82 6.30
C TYR A 203 -17.19 -27.04 5.59
N TRP A 204 -15.91 -27.35 5.82
CA TRP A 204 -15.26 -28.53 5.25
C TRP A 204 -15.51 -29.81 6.09
N GLY A 205 -16.24 -29.67 7.19
CA GLY A 205 -16.67 -30.82 8.04
C GLY A 205 -15.62 -31.24 9.08
N ASN A 206 -14.53 -30.52 9.21
CA ASN A 206 -13.53 -30.73 10.28
C ASN A 206 -13.91 -29.92 11.53
N ARG A 207 -14.84 -30.48 12.32
CA ARG A 207 -15.40 -29.80 13.48
C ARG A 207 -14.39 -29.63 14.60
N ASP A 208 -13.49 -30.58 14.82
CA ASP A 208 -12.50 -30.52 15.88
C ASP A 208 -11.53 -29.34 15.67
N ASP A 209 -11.05 -29.15 14.42
CA ASP A 209 -10.23 -28.00 14.07
C ASP A 209 -11.03 -26.69 14.17
N ALA A 210 -12.30 -26.68 13.76
CA ALA A 210 -13.15 -25.50 13.86
C ALA A 210 -13.32 -25.07 15.33
N ASP A 211 -13.65 -26.00 16.22
CA ASP A 211 -13.82 -25.75 17.66
C ASP A 211 -12.52 -25.26 18.31
N LEU A 212 -11.37 -25.82 17.89
CA LEU A 212 -10.05 -25.35 18.35
C LEU A 212 -9.81 -23.87 17.96
N TYR A 213 -10.08 -23.49 16.71
CA TYR A 213 -9.89 -22.11 16.25
C TYR A 213 -10.89 -21.16 16.89
N TYR A 214 -12.16 -21.55 17.08
CA TYR A 214 -13.13 -20.72 17.81
C TYR A 214 -12.72 -20.52 19.27
N SER A 215 -12.18 -21.54 19.94
CA SER A 215 -11.64 -21.41 21.28
C SER A 215 -10.48 -20.41 21.34
N GLN A 216 -9.55 -20.48 20.38
CA GLN A 216 -8.46 -19.49 20.27
C GLN A 216 -8.98 -18.07 20.09
N LEU A 217 -10.06 -17.86 19.34
CA LEU A 217 -10.68 -16.55 19.18
C LEU A 217 -11.27 -16.03 20.48
N LEU A 218 -11.94 -16.88 21.25
CA LEU A 218 -12.50 -16.50 22.55
C LEU A 218 -11.41 -16.05 23.53
N ASP A 219 -10.26 -16.70 23.52
CA ASP A 219 -9.10 -16.33 24.35
C ASP A 219 -8.49 -14.98 23.94
N MET A 220 -8.73 -14.53 22.69
CA MET A 220 -8.22 -13.27 22.19
C MET A 220 -9.17 -12.06 22.39
N VAL A 221 -10.45 -12.29 22.71
CA VAL A 221 -11.43 -11.21 22.93
C VAL A 221 -10.97 -10.16 23.96
N PRO A 222 -10.44 -10.54 25.16
CA PRO A 222 -9.99 -9.56 26.14
C PRO A 222 -8.83 -8.67 25.64
N LEU A 223 -8.08 -9.11 24.63
CA LEU A 223 -6.94 -8.39 24.07
C LEU A 223 -7.36 -7.36 23.01
N VAL A 224 -8.56 -7.51 22.44
CA VAL A 224 -9.10 -6.58 21.43
C VAL A 224 -9.71 -5.35 22.08
N ASP A 225 -10.31 -5.51 23.27
CA ASP A 225 -11.04 -4.46 24.01
C ASP A 225 -10.13 -3.65 24.95
N SER A 226 -8.86 -3.99 25.09
CA SER A 226 -7.87 -3.33 25.93
C SER A 226 -6.94 -2.39 25.13
#